data_e5427a9296dc5cbaa9f774f03485b829
#
_entry.id   e5427a9296dc5cbaa9f774f03485b829
#
_cell.length_a   1.000
_cell.length_b   1.000
_cell.length_c   1.000
_cell.angle_alpha   90.00
_cell.angle_beta   90.00
_cell.angle_gamma   90.00
#
_symmetry.space_group_name_H-M   'P 1'
#
loop_
_entity.id
_entity.type
_entity.pdbx_description
1 polymer ?
#
loop_
_entity_poly.entity_id
_entity_poly.type
_entity_poly.pdbx_seq_one_letter_code
_entity_poly.pdbx_strand_id
1 'polypeptide(L)'
;MTASLLYNGSLRCAALHNQSGTSMETDAPTDNRGKGERFSPTDLTCTSLGTCLLTTMAIKATDMGIELAGATADVQKYMSTEPPRRIVRIDVAVILPKLEISDKDRQILEATGRACPVARSLHPDLEQVISYNWQ
;
A
#
# COMPACT_ATOMS: atom_id res chain seq x y z
N MET A 1 13.86 -15.38 8.36
CA MET A 1 13.12 -14.44 9.23
C MET A 1 13.08 -13.09 8.52
N THR A 2 11.91 -12.54 8.27
CA THR A 2 11.74 -11.30 7.46
C THR A 2 12.17 -10.05 8.23
N ALA A 3 11.67 -9.88 9.44
CA ALA A 3 11.95 -8.71 10.26
C ALA A 3 12.08 -9.05 11.73
N SER A 4 12.81 -8.21 12.46
CA SER A 4 12.93 -8.21 13.92
C SER A 4 12.33 -6.93 14.47
N LEU A 5 11.54 -7.04 15.54
CA LEU A 5 10.80 -5.92 16.12
C LEU A 5 11.21 -5.69 17.58
N LEU A 6 11.28 -4.42 17.97
CA LEU A 6 11.52 -3.99 19.35
C LEU A 6 10.46 -2.95 19.75
N TYR A 7 9.78 -3.20 20.86
CA TYR A 7 8.90 -2.20 21.46
C TYR A 7 9.72 -1.26 22.36
N ASN A 8 9.80 0.01 21.98
CA ASN A 8 10.61 1.02 22.67
C ASN A 8 9.87 1.74 23.81
N GLY A 9 8.64 1.35 24.11
CA GLY A 9 7.78 2.10 25.02
C GLY A 9 7.07 3.26 24.32
N SER A 10 6.20 3.96 25.04
CA SER A 10 5.43 5.11 24.53
C SER A 10 4.67 4.82 23.22
N LEU A 11 4.21 3.59 23.02
CA LEU A 11 3.47 3.11 21.86
C LEU A 11 4.26 3.20 20.54
N ARG A 12 5.60 3.13 20.63
CA ARG A 12 6.54 3.12 19.49
C ARG A 12 7.25 1.78 19.39
N CYS A 13 7.32 1.26 18.17
CA CYS A 13 8.12 0.09 17.83
C CYS A 13 9.20 0.46 16.81
N ALA A 14 10.36 -0.18 16.91
CA ALA A 14 11.36 -0.21 15.86
C ALA A 14 11.27 -1.54 15.10
N ALA A 15 11.46 -1.49 13.79
CA ALA A 15 11.47 -2.65 12.90
C ALA A 15 12.75 -2.66 12.07
N LEU A 16 13.42 -3.82 12.04
CA LEU A 16 14.60 -4.07 11.22
C LEU A 16 14.26 -5.11 10.16
N HIS A 17 14.47 -4.78 8.89
CA HIS A 17 14.40 -5.74 7.80
C HIS A 17 15.70 -6.56 7.78
N ASN A 18 15.63 -7.83 8.15
CA ASN A 18 16.83 -8.65 8.41
C ASN A 18 17.72 -8.85 7.18
N GLN A 19 17.13 -8.90 5.97
CA GLN A 19 17.90 -9.12 4.75
C GLN A 19 18.71 -7.88 4.33
N SER A 20 18.10 -6.67 4.38
CA SER A 20 18.74 -5.44 3.88
C SER A 20 19.38 -4.58 4.96
N GLY A 21 19.07 -4.82 6.25
CA GLY A 21 19.47 -3.95 7.34
C GLY A 21 18.70 -2.61 7.42
N THR A 22 17.72 -2.39 6.54
CA THR A 22 16.89 -1.18 6.58
C THR A 22 16.01 -1.20 7.83
N SER A 23 15.89 -0.06 8.50
CA SER A 23 15.08 0.09 9.71
C SER A 23 14.02 1.18 9.52
N MET A 24 12.93 1.03 10.29
CA MET A 24 11.89 2.03 10.40
C MET A 24 11.26 2.00 11.78
N GLU A 25 10.52 3.05 12.13
CA GLU A 25 9.74 3.12 13.36
C GLU A 25 8.25 3.24 13.05
N THR A 26 7.41 2.74 13.96
CA THR A 26 5.96 2.93 13.95
C THR A 26 5.48 3.59 15.23
N ASP A 27 4.42 4.37 15.15
CA ASP A 27 3.70 4.91 16.29
C ASP A 27 2.25 4.41 16.29
N ALA A 28 1.65 4.28 17.47
CA ALA A 28 0.21 4.24 17.53
C ALA A 28 -0.35 5.58 16.97
N PRO A 29 -1.50 5.56 16.26
CA PRO A 29 -2.07 6.76 15.69
C PRO A 29 -2.66 7.69 16.78
N THR A 30 -2.85 8.97 16.45
CA THR A 30 -3.36 9.97 17.39
C THR A 30 -4.77 9.66 17.90
N ASP A 31 -5.61 9.00 17.08
CA ASP A 31 -6.95 8.54 17.45
C ASP A 31 -6.94 7.25 18.30
N ASN A 32 -5.75 6.71 18.59
CA ASN A 32 -5.55 5.54 19.46
C ASN A 32 -4.38 5.74 20.44
N ARG A 33 -4.34 6.89 21.12
CA ARG A 33 -3.41 7.28 22.19
C ARG A 33 -1.96 7.48 21.74
N GLY A 34 -1.64 7.39 20.46
CA GLY A 34 -0.30 7.51 19.93
C GLY A 34 0.11 8.94 19.62
N LYS A 35 1.40 9.14 19.37
CA LYS A 35 1.95 10.43 18.96
C LYS A 35 1.69 10.76 17.50
N GLY A 36 1.53 9.74 16.64
CA GLY A 36 1.30 9.92 15.20
C GLY A 36 2.47 10.56 14.45
N GLU A 37 3.68 10.47 14.99
CA GLU A 37 4.90 11.03 14.36
C GLU A 37 5.52 10.10 13.32
N ARG A 38 5.02 8.89 13.23
CA ARG A 38 5.44 7.83 12.32
C ARG A 38 4.19 7.15 11.73
N PHE A 39 4.37 6.38 10.68
CA PHE A 39 3.30 5.50 10.21
C PHE A 39 2.79 4.62 11.35
N SER A 40 1.47 4.51 11.49
CA SER A 40 0.91 3.48 12.36
C SER A 40 0.99 2.10 11.67
N PRO A 41 0.90 0.99 12.43
CA PRO A 41 0.82 -0.34 11.81
C PRO A 41 -0.32 -0.48 10.78
N THR A 42 -1.47 0.15 11.03
CA THR A 42 -2.57 0.15 10.07
C THR A 42 -2.31 1.05 8.86
N ASP A 43 -1.56 2.16 9.00
CA ASP A 43 -1.09 2.95 7.86
C ASP A 43 -0.15 2.12 6.97
N LEU A 44 0.76 1.35 7.57
CA LEU A 44 1.67 0.48 6.82
C LEU A 44 0.92 -0.61 6.06
N THR A 45 -0.13 -1.18 6.64
CA THR A 45 -0.99 -2.17 5.96
C THR A 45 -1.64 -1.55 4.72
N CYS A 46 -2.16 -0.33 4.83
CA CYS A 46 -2.76 0.37 3.70
C CYS A 46 -1.71 0.80 2.66
N THR A 47 -0.58 1.33 3.11
CA THR A 47 0.54 1.72 2.24
C THR A 47 1.10 0.52 1.48
N SER A 48 1.15 -0.67 2.11
CA SER A 48 1.61 -1.88 1.45
C SER A 48 0.73 -2.27 0.26
N LEU A 49 -0.57 -2.01 0.32
CA LEU A 49 -1.47 -2.22 -0.82
C LEU A 49 -1.08 -1.31 -2.00
N GLY A 50 -0.89 -0.01 -1.76
CA GLY A 50 -0.52 0.95 -2.81
C GLY A 50 0.83 0.63 -3.44
N THR A 51 1.86 0.35 -2.62
CA THR A 51 3.20 0.01 -3.12
C THR A 51 3.22 -1.32 -3.87
N CYS A 52 2.51 -2.34 -3.37
CA CYS A 52 2.42 -3.64 -4.03
C CYS A 52 1.68 -3.54 -5.38
N LEU A 53 0.63 -2.74 -5.44
CA LEU A 53 -0.11 -2.47 -6.68
C LEU A 53 0.81 -1.85 -7.73
N LEU A 54 1.52 -0.76 -7.39
CA LEU A 54 2.44 -0.09 -8.31
C LEU A 54 3.57 -1.02 -8.79
N THR A 55 4.21 -1.76 -7.87
CA THR A 55 5.30 -2.68 -8.25
C THR A 55 4.81 -3.84 -9.11
N THR A 56 3.63 -4.39 -8.82
CA THR A 56 3.05 -5.49 -9.62
C THR A 56 2.68 -5.00 -11.03
N MET A 57 2.12 -3.79 -11.14
CA MET A 57 1.90 -3.14 -12.44
C MET A 57 3.20 -2.93 -13.20
N ALA A 58 4.24 -2.42 -12.52
CA ALA A 58 5.54 -2.12 -13.14
C ALA A 58 6.24 -3.39 -13.66
N ILE A 59 6.17 -4.50 -12.92
CA ILE A 59 6.69 -5.80 -13.39
C ILE A 59 6.00 -6.19 -14.71
N LYS A 60 4.67 -6.13 -14.75
CA LYS A 60 3.90 -6.46 -15.97
C LYS A 60 4.19 -5.50 -17.12
N ALA A 61 4.30 -4.20 -16.83
CA ALA A 61 4.64 -3.18 -17.81
C ALA A 61 6.03 -3.44 -18.44
N THR A 62 7.03 -3.80 -17.62
CA THR A 62 8.36 -4.17 -18.09
C THR A 62 8.30 -5.35 -19.08
N ASP A 63 7.51 -6.39 -18.76
CA ASP A 63 7.30 -7.54 -19.67
C ASP A 63 6.64 -7.13 -21.00
N MET A 64 5.90 -6.03 -21.00
CA MET A 64 5.23 -5.46 -22.18
C MET A 64 6.08 -4.38 -22.89
N GLY A 65 7.29 -4.10 -22.41
CA GLY A 65 8.15 -3.04 -22.95
C GLY A 65 7.66 -1.62 -22.61
N ILE A 66 6.88 -1.47 -21.53
CA ILE A 66 6.30 -0.20 -21.08
C ILE A 66 6.99 0.25 -19.80
N GLU A 67 7.37 1.55 -19.73
CA GLU A 67 7.97 2.15 -18.52
C GLU A 67 6.93 2.94 -17.74
N LEU A 68 6.77 2.61 -16.45
CA LEU A 68 5.83 3.28 -15.53
C LEU A 68 6.51 4.25 -14.54
N ALA A 69 7.81 4.52 -14.70
CA ALA A 69 8.50 5.46 -13.81
C ALA A 69 7.77 6.81 -13.77
N GLY A 70 7.60 7.36 -12.59
CA GLY A 70 6.81 8.57 -12.35
C GLY A 70 5.35 8.31 -11.99
N ALA A 71 4.87 7.05 -12.04
CA ALA A 71 3.56 6.71 -11.48
C ALA A 71 3.52 7.00 -9.97
N THR A 72 2.40 7.57 -9.50
CA THR A 72 2.15 7.87 -8.09
C THR A 72 0.87 7.21 -7.61
N ALA A 73 0.75 7.05 -6.28
CA ALA A 73 -0.48 6.58 -5.68
C ALA A 73 -0.71 7.27 -4.33
N ASP A 74 -1.91 7.80 -4.15
CA ASP A 74 -2.40 8.30 -2.88
C ASP A 74 -3.25 7.22 -2.21
N VAL A 75 -3.04 7.01 -0.91
CA VAL A 75 -3.72 5.97 -0.14
C VAL A 75 -4.49 6.59 1.01
N GLN A 76 -5.78 6.27 1.11
CA GLN A 76 -6.65 6.70 2.21
C GLN A 76 -7.17 5.50 2.98
N LYS A 77 -6.94 5.51 4.28
CA LYS A 77 -7.39 4.49 5.23
C LYS A 77 -8.71 4.89 5.88
N TYR A 78 -9.63 3.93 6.01
CA TYR A 78 -10.86 4.07 6.77
C TYR A 78 -10.94 2.98 7.83
N MET A 79 -11.05 3.41 9.09
CA MET A 79 -11.21 2.53 10.24
C MET A 79 -12.70 2.32 10.56
N SER A 80 -13.04 1.19 11.19
CA SER A 80 -14.37 0.93 11.68
C SER A 80 -14.79 1.98 12.72
N THR A 81 -16.06 2.39 12.69
CA THR A 81 -16.66 3.26 13.71
C THR A 81 -17.12 2.48 14.95
N GLU A 82 -17.42 1.19 14.76
CA GLU A 82 -17.86 0.26 15.80
C GLU A 82 -16.80 -0.79 16.11
N PRO A 83 -16.73 -1.31 17.35
CA PRO A 83 -15.88 -2.45 17.69
C PRO A 83 -16.27 -3.71 16.89
N PRO A 84 -15.29 -4.57 16.59
CA PRO A 84 -13.85 -4.44 16.86
C PRO A 84 -13.17 -3.45 15.92
N ARG A 85 -12.16 -2.72 16.43
CA ARG A 85 -11.37 -1.77 15.66
C ARG A 85 -10.61 -2.49 14.55
N ARG A 86 -10.89 -2.14 13.30
CA ARG A 86 -10.25 -2.71 12.12
C ARG A 86 -10.26 -1.74 10.93
N ILE A 87 -9.43 -2.00 9.95
CA ILE A 87 -9.53 -1.34 8.65
C ILE A 87 -10.75 -1.91 7.92
N VAL A 88 -11.67 -1.04 7.49
CA VAL A 88 -12.89 -1.45 6.76
C VAL A 88 -12.82 -1.11 5.27
N ARG A 89 -12.03 -0.09 4.90
CA ARG A 89 -11.87 0.33 3.51
C ARG A 89 -10.49 0.95 3.29
N ILE A 90 -9.93 0.73 2.11
CA ILE A 90 -8.72 1.39 1.63
C ILE A 90 -9.03 1.93 0.23
N ASP A 91 -8.86 3.25 0.05
CA ASP A 91 -8.89 3.88 -1.26
C ASP A 91 -7.46 4.05 -1.75
N VAL A 92 -7.22 3.72 -3.02
CA VAL A 92 -5.94 3.92 -3.70
C VAL A 92 -6.20 4.65 -5.02
N ALA A 93 -5.76 5.91 -5.10
CA ALA A 93 -5.84 6.71 -6.32
C ALA A 93 -4.49 6.70 -7.03
N VAL A 94 -4.43 6.03 -8.18
CA VAL A 94 -3.20 5.88 -8.97
C VAL A 94 -3.18 6.90 -10.09
N ILE A 95 -2.09 7.65 -10.21
CA ILE A 95 -1.82 8.56 -11.32
C ILE A 95 -0.68 7.97 -12.13
N LEU A 96 -0.94 7.71 -13.39
CA LEU A 96 0.00 7.10 -14.32
C LEU A 96 0.51 8.14 -15.30
N PRO A 97 1.78 8.04 -15.75
CA PRO A 97 2.34 8.99 -16.70
C PRO A 97 1.61 8.93 -18.03
N LYS A 98 1.72 10.00 -18.81
CA LYS A 98 1.22 10.01 -20.18
C LYS A 98 2.02 9.02 -21.04
N LEU A 99 1.35 8.02 -21.58
CA LEU A 99 1.94 6.96 -22.39
C LEU A 99 1.12 6.71 -23.64
N GLU A 100 1.81 6.50 -24.76
CA GLU A 100 1.24 6.09 -26.04
C GLU A 100 1.05 4.56 -26.08
N ILE A 101 0.08 4.07 -25.30
CA ILE A 101 -0.27 2.65 -25.21
C ILE A 101 -1.76 2.45 -25.50
N SER A 102 -2.12 1.25 -25.93
CA SER A 102 -3.50 0.91 -26.25
C SER A 102 -4.40 0.83 -25.00
N ASP A 103 -5.70 1.03 -25.16
CA ASP A 103 -6.66 0.83 -24.07
C ASP A 103 -6.62 -0.60 -23.53
N LYS A 104 -6.34 -1.57 -24.42
CA LYS A 104 -6.15 -2.97 -24.01
C LYS A 104 -4.97 -3.12 -23.07
N ASP A 105 -3.84 -2.49 -23.37
CA ASP A 105 -2.65 -2.54 -22.50
C ASP A 105 -2.92 -1.87 -21.16
N ARG A 106 -3.61 -0.72 -21.13
CA ARG A 106 -4.04 -0.06 -19.89
C ARG A 106 -4.90 -1.01 -19.05
N GLN A 107 -5.91 -1.64 -19.64
CA GLN A 107 -6.78 -2.60 -18.92
C GLN A 107 -5.99 -3.79 -18.35
N ILE A 108 -5.01 -4.32 -19.09
CA ILE A 108 -4.15 -5.40 -18.61
C ILE A 108 -3.35 -4.95 -17.38
N LEU A 109 -2.74 -3.77 -17.43
CA LEU A 109 -1.96 -3.22 -16.32
C LEU A 109 -2.82 -2.96 -15.08
N GLU A 110 -3.99 -2.36 -15.26
CA GLU A 110 -4.95 -2.11 -14.18
C GLU A 110 -5.43 -3.40 -13.51
N ALA A 111 -5.82 -4.39 -14.31
CA ALA A 111 -6.26 -5.70 -13.81
C ALA A 111 -5.12 -6.41 -13.05
N THR A 112 -3.89 -6.30 -13.53
CA THR A 112 -2.70 -6.85 -12.87
C THR A 112 -2.46 -6.19 -11.52
N GLY A 113 -2.55 -4.87 -11.44
CA GLY A 113 -2.41 -4.13 -10.18
C GLY A 113 -3.46 -4.53 -9.15
N ARG A 114 -4.74 -4.61 -9.55
CA ARG A 114 -5.86 -5.03 -8.68
C ARG A 114 -5.68 -6.44 -8.10
N ALA A 115 -4.93 -7.30 -8.79
CA ALA A 115 -4.68 -8.68 -8.39
C ALA A 115 -3.35 -8.87 -7.67
N CYS A 116 -2.73 -7.81 -7.15
CA CYS A 116 -1.43 -7.88 -6.48
C CYS A 116 -1.47 -8.77 -5.22
N PRO A 117 -0.33 -9.33 -4.79
CA PRO A 117 -0.29 -10.25 -3.64
C PRO A 117 -0.89 -9.67 -2.35
N VAL A 118 -0.64 -8.40 -2.05
CA VAL A 118 -1.21 -7.75 -0.86
C VAL A 118 -2.73 -7.67 -0.96
N ALA A 119 -3.28 -7.25 -2.11
CA ALA A 119 -4.73 -7.18 -2.32
C ALA A 119 -5.41 -8.52 -2.06
N ARG A 120 -4.78 -9.62 -2.48
CA ARG A 120 -5.27 -11.00 -2.28
C ARG A 120 -5.12 -11.50 -0.85
N SER A 121 -4.26 -10.88 -0.04
CA SER A 121 -3.96 -11.29 1.34
C SER A 121 -4.79 -10.53 2.38
N LEU A 122 -5.46 -9.45 1.98
CA LEU A 122 -6.35 -8.69 2.86
C LEU A 122 -7.66 -9.44 3.10
N HIS A 123 -8.30 -9.13 4.25
CA HIS A 123 -9.58 -9.77 4.59
C HIS A 123 -10.63 -9.48 3.51
N PRO A 124 -11.46 -10.47 3.12
CA PRO A 124 -12.46 -10.29 2.05
C PRO A 124 -13.50 -9.21 2.35
N ASP A 125 -13.82 -8.96 3.63
CA ASP A 125 -14.75 -7.90 4.05
C ASP A 125 -14.13 -6.49 4.02
N LEU A 126 -12.81 -6.39 3.78
CA LEU A 126 -12.14 -5.11 3.62
C LEU A 126 -12.38 -4.60 2.20
N GLU A 127 -13.07 -3.47 2.08
CA GLU A 127 -13.34 -2.85 0.78
C GLU A 127 -12.06 -2.23 0.21
N GLN A 128 -11.72 -2.55 -1.03
CA GLN A 128 -10.60 -1.97 -1.76
C GLN A 128 -11.14 -1.16 -2.94
N VAL A 129 -11.01 0.17 -2.89
CA VAL A 129 -11.45 1.09 -3.95
C VAL A 129 -10.21 1.62 -4.67
N ILE A 130 -9.97 1.11 -5.88
CA ILE A 130 -8.79 1.46 -6.67
C ILE A 130 -9.24 2.21 -7.92
N SER A 131 -8.75 3.42 -8.09
CA SER A 131 -8.96 4.26 -9.27
C SER A 131 -7.64 4.50 -10.01
N TYR A 132 -7.72 4.64 -11.33
CA TYR A 132 -6.58 4.90 -12.21
C TYR A 132 -6.84 6.15 -13.04
N ASN A 133 -5.86 7.03 -13.13
CA ASN A 133 -5.87 8.22 -13.96
C ASN A 133 -4.62 8.22 -14.84
N TRP A 134 -4.81 8.00 -16.13
CA TRP A 134 -3.76 8.10 -17.15
C TRP A 134 -3.67 9.54 -17.65
N GLN A 135 -2.52 10.15 -17.53
CA GLN A 135 -2.24 11.56 -17.91
C GLN A 135 -2.21 11.77 -19.43
#